data_9c3797a4afeebd6535815277ea4351c1
#
_entry.id   9c3797a4afeebd6535815277ea4351c1
#
_cell.length_a   1.000
_cell.length_b   1.000
_cell.length_c   1.000
_cell.angle_alpha   90.00
_cell.angle_beta   90.00
_cell.angle_gamma   90.00
#
_symmetry.space_group_name_H-M   'P 1'
#
loop_
_entity.id
_entity.type
_entity.pdbx_description
1 polymer ?
#
loop_
_entity_poly.entity_id
_entity_poly.type
_entity_poly.pdbx_seq_one_letter_code
_entity_poly.pdbx_strand_id
1 'polypeptide(L)'
;MSTYILMTKLTPDVMKNLKNREKIGKKWIKEVSEKCPEVKWIAHYVLLGPYDFMDIFEAPNEEVATKVSMISLSSGALQAESWTAIPYNRFLELVEEI
;
A
#
# COMPACT_ATOMS: atom_id res chain seq x y z
N MET A 1 12.91 -6.49 -7.91
CA MET A 1 11.60 -6.03 -7.39
C MET A 1 11.56 -4.52 -7.34
N SER A 2 10.41 -3.96 -7.62
CA SER A 2 10.22 -2.51 -7.53
C SER A 2 9.55 -2.14 -6.21
N THR A 3 9.79 -0.91 -5.76
CA THR A 3 9.21 -0.39 -4.52
C THR A 3 7.97 0.44 -4.83
N TYR A 4 6.95 0.21 -4.03
CA TYR A 4 5.68 0.94 -4.14
C TYR A 4 5.26 1.47 -2.78
N ILE A 5 4.50 2.54 -2.81
CA ILE A 5 3.90 3.12 -1.59
C ILE A 5 2.40 3.05 -1.76
N LEU A 6 1.75 2.28 -0.90
CA LEU A 6 0.29 2.20 -0.87
C LEU A 6 -0.24 3.31 0.02
N MET A 7 -1.00 4.21 -0.56
CA MET A 7 -1.66 5.30 0.14
C MET A 7 -3.13 4.96 0.28
N THR A 8 -3.61 4.85 1.51
CA THR A 8 -4.97 4.39 1.79
C THR A 8 -5.76 5.41 2.58
N LYS A 9 -6.99 5.63 2.14
CA LYS A 9 -7.99 6.38 2.89
C LYS A 9 -9.17 5.45 3.15
N LEU A 10 -9.59 5.34 4.41
CA LEU A 10 -10.70 4.46 4.79
C LEU A 10 -12.04 5.19 4.71
N THR A 11 -13.12 4.42 4.64
CA THR A 11 -14.47 4.99 4.71
C THR A 11 -14.70 5.52 6.13
N PRO A 12 -15.57 6.54 6.31
CA PRO A 12 -15.92 7.04 7.64
C PRO A 12 -16.45 5.96 8.58
N ASP A 13 -17.20 5.00 8.07
CA ASP A 13 -17.76 3.91 8.88
C ASP A 13 -16.66 3.03 9.47
N VAL A 14 -15.65 2.71 8.66
CA VAL A 14 -14.50 1.93 9.13
C VAL A 14 -13.68 2.74 10.13
N MET A 15 -13.49 4.05 9.88
CA MET A 15 -12.72 4.92 10.77
C MET A 15 -13.38 5.10 12.14
N LYS A 16 -14.71 5.10 12.21
CA LYS A 16 -15.44 5.25 13.49
C LYS A 16 -15.20 4.09 14.44
N ASN A 17 -14.96 2.90 13.91
CA ASN A 17 -14.77 1.70 14.72
C ASN A 17 -13.29 1.39 14.93
N LEU A 18 -12.62 2.23 15.70
CA LEU A 18 -11.17 2.12 15.92
C LEU A 18 -10.76 0.77 16.51
N LYS A 19 -11.56 0.21 17.39
CA LYS A 19 -11.23 -1.06 18.05
C LYS A 19 -11.27 -2.25 17.11
N ASN A 20 -12.01 -2.15 16.00
CA ASN A 20 -12.11 -3.21 15.00
C ASN A 20 -11.02 -3.11 13.94
N ARG A 21 -10.22 -2.05 13.97
CA ARG A 21 -9.21 -1.76 12.97
C ARG A 21 -8.11 -2.84 12.87
N GLU A 22 -7.65 -3.30 14.02
CA GLU A 22 -6.62 -4.34 14.06
C GLU A 22 -7.10 -5.61 13.35
N LYS A 23 -8.34 -6.01 13.61
CA LYS A 23 -8.95 -7.19 12.99
C LYS A 23 -9.08 -7.03 11.47
N ILE A 24 -9.52 -5.86 11.02
CA ILE A 24 -9.64 -5.53 9.60
C ILE A 24 -8.26 -5.55 8.94
N GLY A 25 -7.27 -4.96 9.58
CA GLY A 25 -5.90 -4.93 9.06
C GLY A 25 -5.28 -6.32 8.92
N LYS A 26 -5.49 -7.18 9.91
CA LYS A 26 -5.00 -8.56 9.87
C LYS A 26 -5.65 -9.35 8.73
N LYS A 27 -6.95 -9.17 8.52
CA LYS A 27 -7.68 -9.81 7.43
C LYS A 27 -7.16 -9.34 6.08
N TRP A 28 -6.93 -8.04 5.95
CA TRP A 28 -6.40 -7.44 4.73
C TRP A 28 -5.01 -7.98 4.38
N ILE A 29 -4.08 -8.00 5.35
CA ILE A 29 -2.72 -8.54 5.14
C ILE A 29 -2.77 -10.00 4.74
N LYS A 30 -3.63 -10.78 5.39
CA LYS A 30 -3.82 -12.20 5.06
C LYS A 30 -4.28 -12.38 3.62
N GLU A 31 -5.26 -11.58 3.19
CA GLU A 31 -5.77 -11.65 1.82
C GLU A 31 -4.71 -11.26 0.80
N VAL A 32 -3.94 -10.21 1.06
CA VAL A 32 -2.84 -9.82 0.19
C VAL A 32 -1.81 -10.94 0.10
N SER A 33 -1.43 -11.55 1.23
CA SER A 33 -0.42 -12.61 1.20
C SER A 33 -0.91 -13.88 0.50
N GLU A 34 -2.20 -14.16 0.51
CA GLU A 34 -2.76 -15.30 -0.20
C GLU A 34 -2.85 -15.06 -1.71
N LYS A 35 -3.25 -13.86 -2.13
CA LYS A 35 -3.48 -13.53 -3.54
C LYS A 35 -2.27 -12.94 -4.24
N CYS A 36 -1.37 -12.33 -3.48
CA CYS A 36 -0.13 -11.72 -3.99
C CYS A 36 1.05 -12.17 -3.13
N PRO A 37 1.41 -13.47 -3.15
CA PRO A 37 2.45 -14.01 -2.27
C PRO A 37 3.83 -13.42 -2.51
N GLU A 38 4.08 -12.81 -3.69
CA GLU A 38 5.35 -12.17 -4.01
C GLU A 38 5.53 -10.80 -3.36
N VAL A 39 4.48 -10.22 -2.76
CA VAL A 39 4.56 -8.91 -2.10
C VAL A 39 5.37 -9.03 -0.81
N LYS A 40 6.33 -8.11 -0.65
CA LYS A 40 7.14 -8.02 0.55
C LYS A 40 6.88 -6.67 1.23
N TRP A 41 6.34 -6.72 2.44
CA TRP A 41 6.07 -5.51 3.23
C TRP A 41 7.36 -4.98 3.85
N ILE A 42 7.61 -3.68 3.70
CA ILE A 42 8.79 -3.01 4.23
C ILE A 42 8.44 -2.21 5.48
N ALA A 43 7.34 -1.45 5.44
CA ALA A 43 6.95 -0.58 6.55
C ALA A 43 5.47 -0.23 6.48
N HIS A 44 4.89 0.04 7.64
CA HIS A 44 3.49 0.45 7.80
C HIS A 44 3.44 1.68 8.69
N TYR A 45 2.74 2.71 8.25
CA TYR A 45 2.58 3.96 9.00
C TYR A 45 1.12 4.38 9.04
N VAL A 46 0.67 4.87 10.20
CA VAL A 46 -0.58 5.60 10.28
C VAL A 46 -0.28 7.08 10.04
N LEU A 47 -1.16 7.74 9.30
CA LEU A 47 -1.00 9.15 8.95
C LEU A 47 -2.14 9.99 9.52
N LEU A 48 -1.82 11.21 9.89
CA LEU A 48 -2.82 12.22 10.27
C LEU A 48 -2.82 13.30 9.20
N GLY A 49 -3.68 13.13 8.22
CA GLY A 49 -3.73 14.03 7.06
C GLY A 49 -4.76 13.54 6.04
N PRO A 50 -4.56 13.87 4.75
CA PRO A 50 -5.51 13.48 3.70
C PRO A 50 -5.65 11.97 3.53
N TYR A 51 -4.61 11.21 3.87
CA TYR A 51 -4.64 9.74 3.85
C TYR A 51 -4.53 9.21 5.27
N ASP A 52 -5.02 7.99 5.49
CA ASP A 52 -5.02 7.38 6.81
C ASP A 52 -3.81 6.47 7.03
N PHE A 53 -3.32 5.82 5.95
CA PHE A 53 -2.18 4.91 6.03
C PHE A 53 -1.24 5.06 4.85
N MET A 54 0.03 4.79 5.13
CA MET A 54 1.08 4.65 4.13
C MET A 54 1.79 3.32 4.39
N ASP A 55 1.80 2.44 3.39
CA ASP A 55 2.44 1.14 3.50
C ASP A 55 3.47 1.00 2.38
N ILE A 56 4.71 0.75 2.75
CA ILE A 56 5.79 0.57 1.77
C ILE A 56 5.97 -0.91 1.51
N PHE A 57 5.97 -1.30 0.24
CA PHE A 57 6.12 -2.71 -0.14
C PHE A 57 6.92 -2.86 -1.43
N GLU A 58 7.45 -4.06 -1.62
CA GLU A 58 8.11 -4.45 -2.85
C GLU A 58 7.23 -5.46 -3.60
N ALA A 59 7.20 -5.35 -4.92
CA ALA A 59 6.46 -6.25 -5.79
C ALA A 59 7.21 -6.38 -7.13
N PRO A 60 6.98 -7.49 -7.86
CA PRO A 60 7.68 -7.72 -9.15
C PRO A 60 7.34 -6.69 -10.22
N ASN A 61 6.11 -6.19 -10.23
CA ASN A 61 5.64 -5.30 -11.29
C ASN A 61 4.39 -4.53 -10.83
N GLU A 62 3.96 -3.60 -11.69
CA GLU A 62 2.81 -2.73 -11.44
C GLU A 62 1.48 -3.49 -11.40
N GLU A 63 1.38 -4.61 -12.06
CA GLU A 63 0.14 -5.41 -12.02
C GLU A 63 -0.09 -5.97 -10.61
N VAL A 64 0.95 -6.50 -9.97
CA VAL A 64 0.86 -6.99 -8.59
C VAL A 64 0.56 -5.82 -7.65
N ALA A 65 1.23 -4.68 -7.83
CA ALA A 65 0.95 -3.48 -7.04
C ALA A 65 -0.50 -3.01 -7.19
N THR A 66 -1.05 -3.09 -8.40
CA THR A 66 -2.44 -2.77 -8.66
C THR A 66 -3.39 -3.72 -7.92
N LYS A 67 -3.07 -5.02 -7.89
CA LYS A 67 -3.86 -6.00 -7.13
C LYS A 67 -3.92 -5.65 -5.64
N VAL A 68 -2.82 -5.18 -5.08
CA VAL A 68 -2.78 -4.74 -3.67
C VAL A 68 -3.77 -3.60 -3.46
N SER A 69 -3.79 -2.60 -4.35
CA SER A 69 -4.77 -1.51 -4.28
C SER A 69 -6.20 -2.02 -4.40
N MET A 70 -6.45 -2.94 -5.33
CA MET A 70 -7.80 -3.52 -5.55
C MET A 70 -8.28 -4.29 -4.32
N ILE A 71 -7.42 -5.07 -3.70
CA ILE A 71 -7.75 -5.80 -2.47
C ILE A 71 -8.09 -4.81 -1.35
N SER A 72 -7.32 -3.73 -1.25
CA SER A 72 -7.57 -2.69 -0.25
C SER A 72 -8.93 -2.02 -0.44
N LEU A 73 -9.31 -1.72 -1.69
CA LEU A 73 -10.62 -1.16 -2.01
C LEU A 73 -11.76 -2.12 -1.63
N SER A 74 -11.59 -3.42 -1.89
CA SER A 74 -12.60 -4.42 -1.54
C SER A 74 -12.69 -4.67 -0.04
N SER A 75 -11.67 -4.26 0.72
CA SER A 75 -11.60 -4.44 2.17
C SER A 75 -12.06 -3.22 2.97
N GLY A 76 -12.67 -2.24 2.32
CA GLY A 76 -13.26 -1.08 2.98
C GLY A 76 -12.51 0.23 2.82
N ALA A 77 -11.51 0.29 1.96
CA ALA A 77 -10.86 1.56 1.66
C ALA A 77 -11.73 2.40 0.72
N LEU A 78 -11.77 3.71 0.97
CA LEU A 78 -12.40 4.67 0.08
C LEU A 78 -11.48 4.96 -1.10
N GLN A 79 -10.18 5.07 -0.83
CA GLN A 79 -9.13 5.26 -1.82
C GLN A 79 -7.95 4.34 -1.48
N ALA A 80 -7.33 3.77 -2.49
CA ALA A 80 -6.13 2.96 -2.34
C ALA A 80 -5.30 3.14 -3.62
N GLU A 81 -4.16 3.80 -3.48
CA GLU A 81 -3.28 4.14 -4.59
C GLU A 81 -1.92 3.50 -4.37
N SER A 82 -1.39 2.82 -5.37
CA SER A 82 -0.05 2.25 -5.31
C SER A 82 0.88 3.16 -6.14
N TRP A 83 1.67 3.95 -5.45
CA TRP A 83 2.62 4.88 -6.07
C TRP A 83 3.94 4.19 -6.30
N THR A 84 4.51 4.32 -7.51
CA THR A 84 5.85 3.84 -7.79
C THR A 84 6.86 4.72 -7.08
N ALA A 85 7.78 4.09 -6.34
CA ALA A 85 8.85 4.80 -5.64
C ALA A 85 10.20 4.35 -6.20
N ILE A 86 11.03 5.31 -6.59
CA ILE A 86 12.37 5.06 -7.12
C ILE A 86 13.38 5.55 -6.08
N PRO A 87 14.36 4.72 -5.69
CA PRO A 87 15.41 5.16 -4.77
C PRO A 87 16.11 6.41 -5.29
N TYR A 88 16.42 7.34 -4.41
CA TYR A 88 17.01 8.62 -4.79
C TYR A 88 18.31 8.48 -5.58
N ASN A 89 19.18 7.54 -5.19
CA ASN A 89 20.43 7.30 -5.91
C ASN A 89 20.17 6.79 -7.33
N ARG A 90 19.10 6.02 -7.55
CA ARG A 90 18.73 5.60 -8.91
C ARG A 90 18.22 6.81 -9.73
N PHE A 91 17.50 7.72 -9.09
CA PHE A 91 17.10 8.98 -9.71
C PHE A 91 18.32 9.75 -10.22
N LEU A 92 19.39 9.84 -9.42
CA LEU A 92 20.62 10.53 -9.83
C LEU A 92 21.27 9.88 -11.05
N GLU A 93 21.26 8.55 -11.12
CA GLU A 93 21.75 7.81 -12.28
C GLU A 93 20.93 8.13 -13.53
N LEU A 94 19.61 8.19 -13.39
CA LEU A 94 18.71 8.52 -14.50
C LEU A 94 18.95 9.93 -15.00
N VAL A 95 19.25 10.88 -14.12
CA VAL A 95 19.57 12.26 -14.51
C VAL A 95 20.78 12.28 -15.42
N GLU A 96 21.79 11.46 -15.14
CA GLU A 96 23.01 11.38 -15.96
C GLU A 96 22.75 10.78 -17.34
N GLU A 97 21.68 10.01 -17.51
CA GLU A 97 21.30 9.42 -18.79
C GLU A 97 20.56 10.39 -19.72
N ILE A 98 20.16 11.54 -19.21
CA ILE A 98 19.46 12.59 -19.98
C ILE A 98 20.50 13.62 -20.52
#